data_0bfdb5950ecc0f3fa7cd9a363cc9aa7b
#
_entry.id   0bfdb5950ecc0f3fa7cd9a363cc9aa7b
#
_cell.length_a   1.000
_cell.length_b   1.000
_cell.length_c   1.000
_cell.angle_alpha   90.00
_cell.angle_beta   90.00
_cell.angle_gamma   90.00
#
_symmetry.space_group_name_H-M   'P 1'
#
loop_
_entity.id
_entity.type
_entity.pdbx_description
1 polymer ?
#
loop_
_entity_poly.entity_id
_entity_poly.type
_entity_poly.pdbx_seq_one_letter_code
_entity_poly.pdbx_strand_id
1 'polypeptide(L)' 'MDKTKIIVVEDNIVYCEFVCNLLAREGFRTVQAFH' A
#
# COMPACT_ATOMS: atom_id res chain seq x y z
N MET A 1 1.87 18.26 6.82
CA MET A 1 2.64 17.74 5.69
C MET A 1 1.87 16.66 4.96
N ASP A 2 1.92 16.74 3.67
CA ASP A 2 1.20 15.79 2.85
C ASP A 2 1.94 14.47 2.81
N LYS A 3 1.18 13.39 2.90
CA LYS A 3 1.74 12.07 2.73
C LYS A 3 1.49 11.63 1.29
N THR A 4 2.51 11.08 0.69
CA THR A 4 2.37 10.55 -0.64
C THR A 4 1.40 9.38 -0.62
N LYS A 5 0.45 9.42 -1.52
CA LYS A 5 -0.54 8.36 -1.63
C LYS A 5 -0.08 7.36 -2.69
N ILE A 6 0.01 6.12 -2.30
CA ILE A 6 0.46 5.06 -3.19
C ILE A 6 -0.66 4.05 -3.35
N ILE A 7 -1.01 3.74 -4.57
CA ILE A 7 -2.03 2.75 -4.87
C ILE A 7 -1.31 1.46 -5.23
N VAL A 8 -1.59 0.41 -4.47
CA VAL A 8 -1.01 -0.89 -4.69
C VAL A 8 -2.03 -1.76 -5.37
N VAL A 9 -1.78 -2.12 -6.62
CA VAL A 9 -2.67 -2.97 -7.40
C VAL A 9 -2.06 -4.36 -7.44
N GLU A 10 -2.69 -5.32 -6.77
CA GLU A 10 -2.13 -6.65 -6.66
C GLU A 10 -3.26 -7.64 -6.45
N ASP A 11 -3.23 -8.75 -7.16
CA ASP A 11 -4.25 -9.79 -7.00
C ASP A 11 -3.90 -10.75 -5.87
N ASN A 12 -2.68 -10.73 -5.37
CA ASN A 12 -2.29 -11.54 -4.23
C ASN A 12 -2.46 -10.72 -2.96
N ILE A 13 -3.48 -11.07 -2.18
CA ILE A 13 -3.84 -10.29 -1.00
C ILE A 13 -2.71 -10.27 0.02
N VAL A 14 -2.06 -11.40 0.23
CA VAL A 14 -0.99 -11.49 1.22
C VAL A 14 0.16 -10.58 0.84
N TYR A 15 0.54 -10.59 -0.42
CA TYR A 15 1.61 -9.75 -0.89
C TYR A 15 1.23 -8.26 -0.79
N CYS A 16 -0.02 -7.96 -1.13
CA CYS A 16 -0.49 -6.59 -1.05
C CYS A 16 -0.43 -6.07 0.38
N GLU A 17 -0.85 -6.89 1.34
CA GLU A 17 -0.79 -6.49 2.75
C GLU A 17 0.65 -6.26 3.19
N PHE A 18 1.54 -7.11 2.76
CA PHE A 18 2.95 -6.95 3.11
C PHE A 18 3.49 -5.63 2.61
N VAL A 19 3.24 -5.33 1.35
CA VAL A 19 3.75 -4.10 0.75
C VAL A 19 3.10 -2.88 1.40
N CYS A 20 1.79 -2.92 1.64
CA CYS A 20 1.10 -1.80 2.24
C CYS A 20 1.60 -1.53 3.66
N ASN A 21 1.86 -2.58 4.42
CA ASN A 21 2.39 -2.41 5.77
C ASN A 21 3.78 -1.79 5.73
N LEU A 22 4.60 -2.23 4.79
CA LEU A 22 5.94 -1.70 4.66
C LEU A 22 5.90 -0.22 4.30
N LEU A 23 5.05 0.15 3.36
CA LEU A 23 4.94 1.54 2.95
C LEU A 23 4.38 2.41 4.07
N ALA A 24 3.42 1.87 4.83
CA ALA A 24 2.84 2.62 5.94
C ALA A 24 3.90 2.91 7.00
N ARG A 25 4.81 1.99 7.22
CA ARG A 25 5.90 2.21 8.17
C ARG A 25 6.80 3.35 7.74
N GLU A 26 6.90 3.55 6.42
CA GLU A 26 7.73 4.63 5.88
C GLU A 26 6.98 5.96 5.81
N GLY A 27 5.72 5.98 6.24
CA GLY A 27 4.96 7.22 6.30
C GLY A 27 4.11 7.49 5.07
N PHE A 28 3.92 6.51 4.21
CA PHE A 28 3.09 6.70 3.03
C PHE A 28 1.66 6.29 3.31
N ARG A 29 0.72 6.91 2.61
CA ARG A 29 -0.66 6.47 2.63
C ARG A 29 -0.83 5.45 1.51
N THR A 30 -1.46 4.34 1.84
CA THR A 30 -1.62 3.29 0.85
C THR A 30 -3.09 3.01 0.62
N VAL A 31 -3.42 2.69 -0.63
CA VAL A 31 -4.76 2.26 -1.01
C VAL A 31 -4.60 0.93 -1.71
N GLN A 32 -5.32 -0.07 -1.24
CA GLN A 32 -5.30 -1.38 -1.85
C GLN A 32 -6.35 -1.45 -2.94
N ALA A 33 -5.93 -1.91 -4.09
CA ALA A 33 -6.84 -2.13 -5.19
C ALA A 33 -6.64 -3.56 -5.68
N PHE A 34 -7.74 -4.27 -5.86
CA PHE A 34 -7.70 -5.64 -6.30
C PHE A 34 -8.11 -5.69 -7.76
N HIS A 35 -7.44 -6.54 -8.49
CA HIS A 35 -7.70 -6.67 -9.90
C HIS A 35 -8.74 -7.75 -10.15
#